data_178f47ace3ab8e3e5bed6a45e3626c1a
#
_entry.id   178f47ace3ab8e3e5bed6a45e3626c1a
#
_cell.length_a   1.000
_cell.length_b   1.000
_cell.length_c   1.000
_cell.angle_alpha   90.00
_cell.angle_beta   90.00
_cell.angle_gamma   90.00
#
_symmetry.space_group_name_H-M   'P 1'
#
loop_
_entity.id
_entity.type
_entity.pdbx_description
1 polymer ?
#
loop_
_entity_poly.entity_id
_entity_poly.type
_entity_poly.pdbx_seq_one_letter_code
_entity_poly.pdbx_strand_id
1 'polypeptide(L)'
;MKNYLLFDLDGTLTDPKEGICTCVQYALSSFGIDEPDLDRLEPFIGPPLKDSFMEFYQMDEVQAEAAIEKYRERFRDKGIFENELYTWVPEMLRALNSKGMFMAVASSKPTVFVQQILEHFNIAKYFKVVVGSELDGTRTDKAEVVEEAVRQLFGEKPVDKSKVYMIGDRRHDVEGAHAYGVEAVGVAYGYGSMDELKEARADYIVRSVGELQKFLLRGTEETEKLTTFQRIWQLALPFLLFVMVRNIGLNIGVVILATLGNSISGGDFLFIRNAEGALEQVTGNGSAIISTIGILAGAAAVFGIAKKTLARTANDMKLTHIKEEPGKSYLFMGIASVGLAVGLNALLELTGVINSSETYQTVAEKQYAVALPLGLICFGIIAPIAEELLFRGIIYSCVRRYMKPIAAMVMSAAFFAMYHGNSVQGIYAFVMGCLMVYAFEYFGDFRMPVAVHIISNVLIYSISYQPGTAAVFVNWPVCLVCLAFGVGGVWLLNREKKIYG
;
A
#
# COMPACT_ATOMS: atom_id res chain seq x y z
N MET A 1 3.53 -3.26 -26.21
CA MET A 1 3.21 -4.00 -24.96
C MET A 1 3.80 -5.40 -25.08
N LYS A 2 4.48 -5.88 -24.03
CA LYS A 2 5.00 -7.24 -24.01
C LYS A 2 3.91 -8.16 -23.47
N ASN A 3 3.51 -9.12 -24.30
CA ASN A 3 2.36 -10.00 -23.99
C ASN A 3 2.77 -11.45 -23.75
N TYR A 4 4.08 -11.76 -23.87
CA TYR A 4 4.63 -13.10 -23.70
C TYR A 4 5.53 -13.10 -22.46
N LEU A 5 5.18 -13.89 -21.48
CA LEU A 5 5.81 -13.91 -20.17
C LEU A 5 6.35 -15.30 -19.89
N LEU A 6 7.65 -15.41 -19.68
CA LEU A 6 8.31 -16.61 -19.24
C LEU A 6 8.62 -16.46 -17.76
N PHE A 7 8.20 -17.40 -16.95
CA PHE A 7 8.47 -17.43 -15.50
C PHE A 7 9.43 -18.56 -15.17
N ASP A 8 10.45 -18.28 -14.37
CA ASP A 8 11.09 -19.36 -13.63
C ASP A 8 10.13 -19.90 -12.55
N LEU A 9 10.46 -21.02 -11.93
CA LEU A 9 9.63 -21.67 -10.93
C LEU A 9 10.15 -21.41 -9.52
N ASP A 10 11.33 -21.97 -9.20
CA ASP A 10 11.91 -21.97 -7.86
C ASP A 10 12.46 -20.56 -7.54
N GLY A 11 12.03 -19.95 -6.42
CA GLY A 11 12.39 -18.57 -6.07
C GLY A 11 11.59 -17.49 -6.80
N THR A 12 10.75 -17.86 -7.78
CA THR A 12 9.96 -16.92 -8.58
C THR A 12 8.46 -17.11 -8.41
N LEU A 13 7.96 -18.32 -8.61
CA LEU A 13 6.55 -18.68 -8.40
C LEU A 13 6.37 -19.41 -7.08
N THR A 14 7.36 -20.24 -6.70
CA THR A 14 7.33 -21.09 -5.51
C THR A 14 8.56 -20.90 -4.65
N ASP A 15 8.40 -21.16 -3.34
CA ASP A 15 9.46 -21.28 -2.35
C ASP A 15 9.74 -22.76 -2.06
N PRO A 16 10.76 -23.36 -2.67
CA PRO A 16 11.07 -24.78 -2.55
C PRO A 16 12.09 -25.09 -1.44
N LYS A 17 12.43 -24.12 -0.55
CA LYS A 17 13.57 -24.24 0.39
C LYS A 17 13.55 -25.54 1.18
N GLU A 18 12.41 -25.84 1.82
CA GLU A 18 12.30 -27.06 2.65
C GLU A 18 12.59 -28.32 1.82
N GLY A 19 11.95 -28.44 0.66
CA GLY A 19 12.07 -29.61 -0.19
C GLY A 19 13.47 -29.80 -0.79
N ILE A 20 14.02 -28.72 -1.38
CA ILE A 20 15.35 -28.79 -2.03
C ILE A 20 16.44 -28.99 -0.97
N CYS A 21 16.50 -28.13 0.05
CA CYS A 21 17.59 -28.19 1.05
C CYS A 21 17.57 -29.51 1.84
N THR A 22 16.40 -30.02 2.22
CA THR A 22 16.32 -31.32 2.89
C THR A 22 16.72 -32.50 1.97
N CYS A 23 16.44 -32.41 0.67
CA CYS A 23 16.89 -33.41 -0.29
C CYS A 23 18.40 -33.33 -0.53
N VAL A 24 18.99 -32.15 -0.56
CA VAL A 24 20.45 -31.98 -0.60
C VAL A 24 21.09 -32.55 0.67
N GLN A 25 20.57 -32.21 1.85
CA GLN A 25 21.04 -32.77 3.13
C GLN A 25 20.99 -34.27 3.12
N TYR A 26 19.90 -34.89 2.64
CA TYR A 26 19.77 -36.33 2.48
C TYR A 26 20.85 -36.92 1.54
N ALA A 27 21.10 -36.25 0.42
CA ALA A 27 22.14 -36.67 -0.51
C ALA A 27 23.53 -36.58 0.14
N LEU A 28 23.88 -35.47 0.79
CA LEU A 28 25.15 -35.27 1.47
C LEU A 28 25.41 -36.30 2.58
N SER A 29 24.37 -36.64 3.34
CA SER A 29 24.48 -37.65 4.40
C SER A 29 24.90 -39.02 3.87
N SER A 30 24.56 -39.38 2.63
CA SER A 30 24.99 -40.62 1.98
C SER A 30 26.50 -40.67 1.65
N PHE A 31 27.14 -39.50 1.63
CA PHE A 31 28.60 -39.33 1.47
C PHE A 31 29.29 -39.07 2.82
N GLY A 32 28.59 -39.21 3.95
CA GLY A 32 29.14 -38.99 5.29
C GLY A 32 29.33 -37.50 5.62
N ILE A 33 28.71 -36.61 4.87
CA ILE A 33 28.72 -35.13 5.10
C ILE A 33 27.45 -34.80 5.88
N ASP A 34 27.64 -34.29 7.10
CA ASP A 34 26.55 -33.80 7.95
C ASP A 34 26.45 -32.26 7.86
N GLU A 35 25.37 -31.76 7.28
CA GLU A 35 25.07 -30.35 7.22
C GLU A 35 23.70 -30.10 7.89
N PRO A 36 23.69 -29.75 9.18
CA PRO A 36 22.43 -29.54 9.92
C PRO A 36 21.70 -28.25 9.60
N ASP A 37 22.40 -27.26 9.02
CA ASP A 37 21.87 -25.94 8.74
C ASP A 37 21.34 -25.84 7.30
N LEU A 38 20.01 -25.85 7.14
CA LEU A 38 19.38 -25.75 5.84
C LEU A 38 19.63 -24.39 5.14
N ASP A 39 19.93 -23.32 5.89
CA ASP A 39 20.19 -22.00 5.31
C ASP A 39 21.51 -22.02 4.51
N ARG A 40 22.46 -22.87 4.89
CA ARG A 40 23.70 -23.08 4.13
C ARG A 40 23.50 -23.78 2.79
N LEU A 41 22.37 -24.44 2.63
CA LEU A 41 22.01 -25.16 1.41
C LEU A 41 21.14 -24.32 0.45
N GLU A 42 20.74 -23.10 0.82
CA GLU A 42 20.02 -22.19 -0.06
C GLU A 42 20.71 -21.94 -1.42
N PRO A 43 22.06 -21.90 -1.54
CA PRO A 43 22.72 -21.73 -2.83
C PRO A 43 22.41 -22.83 -3.86
N PHE A 44 21.88 -24.00 -3.43
CA PHE A 44 21.41 -25.07 -4.33
C PHE A 44 20.08 -24.72 -5.03
N ILE A 45 19.38 -23.67 -4.58
CA ILE A 45 18.09 -23.29 -5.16
C ILE A 45 18.34 -22.41 -6.40
N GLY A 46 17.92 -22.89 -7.55
CA GLY A 46 18.04 -22.22 -8.84
C GLY A 46 19.13 -22.77 -9.77
N PRO A 47 20.39 -22.89 -9.35
CA PRO A 47 21.44 -23.47 -10.19
C PRO A 47 21.23 -24.98 -10.48
N PRO A 48 21.87 -25.50 -11.56
CA PRO A 48 21.93 -26.93 -11.79
C PRO A 48 22.59 -27.68 -10.62
N LEU A 49 21.97 -28.74 -10.16
CA LEU A 49 22.46 -29.52 -9.00
C LEU A 49 23.89 -30.05 -9.17
N LYS A 50 24.28 -30.48 -10.40
CA LYS A 50 25.62 -30.96 -10.69
C LYS A 50 26.68 -29.90 -10.37
N ASP A 51 26.46 -28.70 -10.89
CA ASP A 51 27.38 -27.58 -10.69
C ASP A 51 27.47 -27.20 -9.20
N SER A 52 26.33 -27.21 -8.50
CA SER A 52 26.27 -26.90 -7.07
C SER A 52 27.00 -27.93 -6.20
N PHE A 53 26.85 -29.22 -6.45
CA PHE A 53 27.60 -30.26 -5.71
C PHE A 53 29.12 -30.18 -5.99
N MET A 54 29.50 -29.90 -7.23
CA MET A 54 30.92 -29.74 -7.60
C MET A 54 31.51 -28.46 -6.97
N GLU A 55 30.82 -27.36 -7.03
CA GLU A 55 31.30 -26.04 -6.54
C GLU A 55 31.35 -25.97 -5.01
N PHE A 56 30.26 -26.35 -4.32
CA PHE A 56 30.15 -26.14 -2.87
C PHE A 56 30.75 -27.26 -2.04
N TYR A 57 30.74 -28.47 -2.56
CA TYR A 57 31.28 -29.64 -1.85
C TYR A 57 32.48 -30.30 -2.55
N GLN A 58 33.00 -29.66 -3.63
CA GLN A 58 34.19 -30.12 -4.37
C GLN A 58 34.11 -31.58 -4.84
N MET A 59 32.89 -32.03 -5.14
CA MET A 59 32.66 -33.37 -5.69
C MET A 59 33.16 -33.42 -7.14
N ASP A 60 33.74 -34.58 -7.52
CA ASP A 60 33.99 -34.83 -8.93
C ASP A 60 32.66 -35.15 -9.68
N GLU A 61 32.72 -35.27 -11.00
CA GLU A 61 31.53 -35.51 -11.82
C GLU A 61 30.78 -36.77 -11.43
N VAL A 62 31.50 -37.83 -11.10
CA VAL A 62 30.90 -39.15 -10.73
C VAL A 62 30.21 -39.06 -9.38
N GLN A 63 30.83 -38.36 -8.43
CA GLN A 63 30.27 -38.14 -7.11
C GLN A 63 29.03 -37.23 -7.18
N ALA A 64 29.10 -36.17 -7.99
CA ALA A 64 27.98 -35.23 -8.18
C ALA A 64 26.78 -35.97 -8.81
N GLU A 65 26.98 -36.82 -9.80
CA GLU A 65 25.92 -37.62 -10.41
C GLU A 65 25.30 -38.62 -9.39
N ALA A 66 26.11 -39.26 -8.59
CA ALA A 66 25.63 -40.15 -7.52
C ALA A 66 24.85 -39.37 -6.44
N ALA A 67 25.29 -38.17 -6.10
CA ALA A 67 24.58 -37.27 -5.17
C ALA A 67 23.22 -36.83 -5.75
N ILE A 68 23.15 -36.52 -7.05
CA ILE A 68 21.90 -36.17 -7.73
C ILE A 68 20.91 -37.34 -7.69
N GLU A 69 21.38 -38.60 -7.90
CA GLU A 69 20.48 -39.74 -7.80
C GLU A 69 19.95 -39.93 -6.37
N LYS A 70 20.78 -39.72 -5.34
CA LYS A 70 20.34 -39.73 -3.94
C LYS A 70 19.36 -38.58 -3.64
N TYR A 71 19.62 -37.37 -4.13
CA TYR A 71 18.70 -36.27 -4.05
C TYR A 71 17.33 -36.63 -4.67
N ARG A 72 17.33 -37.22 -5.87
CA ARG A 72 16.13 -37.61 -6.62
C ARG A 72 15.32 -38.69 -5.92
N GLU A 73 15.96 -39.61 -5.18
CA GLU A 73 15.25 -40.63 -4.37
C GLU A 73 14.24 -39.99 -3.42
N ARG A 74 14.65 -38.96 -2.68
CA ARG A 74 13.77 -38.28 -1.73
C ARG A 74 12.87 -37.27 -2.42
N PHE A 75 13.41 -36.59 -3.43
CA PHE A 75 12.71 -35.49 -4.08
C PHE A 75 11.44 -35.92 -4.79
N ARG A 76 11.47 -37.05 -5.50
CA ARG A 76 10.31 -37.55 -6.26
C ARG A 76 9.09 -37.82 -5.41
N ASP A 77 9.26 -38.29 -4.19
CA ASP A 77 8.16 -38.74 -3.34
C ASP A 77 7.76 -37.73 -2.27
N LYS A 78 8.70 -36.93 -1.79
CA LYS A 78 8.50 -35.98 -0.68
C LYS A 78 8.88 -34.57 -1.03
N GLY A 79 10.15 -34.32 -1.37
CA GLY A 79 10.70 -32.99 -1.51
C GLY A 79 9.99 -32.15 -2.56
N ILE A 80 9.42 -32.75 -3.59
CA ILE A 80 8.65 -32.05 -4.62
C ILE A 80 7.41 -31.35 -4.06
N PHE A 81 6.82 -31.87 -2.96
CA PHE A 81 5.63 -31.33 -2.31
C PHE A 81 5.95 -30.53 -1.04
N GLU A 82 7.18 -30.55 -0.56
CA GLU A 82 7.71 -29.67 0.48
C GLU A 82 8.07 -28.32 -0.16
N ASN A 83 7.04 -27.61 -0.64
CA ASN A 83 7.13 -26.42 -1.45
C ASN A 83 5.91 -25.54 -1.19
N GLU A 84 6.06 -24.24 -1.28
CA GLU A 84 4.98 -23.27 -1.07
C GLU A 84 4.87 -22.28 -2.22
N LEU A 85 3.67 -21.77 -2.50
CA LEU A 85 3.50 -20.65 -3.42
C LEU A 85 3.87 -19.36 -2.72
N TYR A 86 4.63 -18.48 -3.38
CA TYR A 86 4.74 -17.11 -2.91
C TYR A 86 3.37 -16.46 -2.82
N THR A 87 3.17 -15.71 -1.74
CA THR A 87 1.91 -15.00 -1.51
C THR A 87 1.55 -14.13 -2.72
N TRP A 88 0.30 -14.20 -3.17
CA TRP A 88 -0.25 -13.47 -4.32
C TRP A 88 0.10 -14.00 -5.72
N VAL A 89 0.88 -15.03 -5.87
CA VAL A 89 1.15 -15.65 -7.18
C VAL A 89 -0.13 -16.11 -7.87
N PRO A 90 -1.07 -16.83 -7.22
CA PRO A 90 -2.33 -17.24 -7.88
C PRO A 90 -3.17 -16.06 -8.37
N GLU A 91 -3.23 -14.97 -7.59
CA GLU A 91 -3.96 -13.75 -7.95
C GLU A 91 -3.30 -13.03 -9.12
N MET A 92 -1.97 -12.94 -9.13
CA MET A 92 -1.19 -12.36 -10.23
C MET A 92 -1.43 -13.14 -11.52
N LEU A 93 -1.29 -14.46 -11.50
CA LEU A 93 -1.49 -15.31 -12.68
C LEU A 93 -2.92 -15.20 -13.22
N ARG A 94 -3.91 -15.16 -12.33
CA ARG A 94 -5.32 -14.94 -12.69
C ARG A 94 -5.51 -13.58 -13.37
N ALA A 95 -4.91 -12.51 -12.82
CA ALA A 95 -4.99 -11.16 -13.38
C ALA A 95 -4.31 -11.07 -14.75
N LEU A 96 -3.12 -11.65 -14.92
CA LEU A 96 -2.42 -11.70 -16.19
C LEU A 96 -3.20 -12.48 -17.26
N ASN A 97 -3.75 -13.65 -16.89
CA ASN A 97 -4.59 -14.45 -17.77
C ASN A 97 -5.86 -13.71 -18.21
N SER A 98 -6.51 -12.99 -17.30
CA SER A 98 -7.70 -12.19 -17.62
C SER A 98 -7.43 -11.04 -18.60
N LYS A 99 -6.18 -10.63 -18.71
CA LYS A 99 -5.70 -9.60 -19.66
C LYS A 99 -5.16 -10.20 -20.97
N GLY A 100 -5.30 -11.51 -21.15
CA GLY A 100 -4.89 -12.20 -22.37
C GLY A 100 -3.37 -12.33 -22.55
N MET A 101 -2.60 -12.31 -21.44
CA MET A 101 -1.17 -12.56 -21.48
C MET A 101 -0.89 -14.03 -21.80
N PHE A 102 0.12 -14.28 -22.63
CA PHE A 102 0.61 -15.60 -22.95
C PHE A 102 1.73 -15.98 -21.96
N MET A 103 1.47 -16.93 -21.10
CA MET A 103 2.40 -17.32 -20.05
C MET A 103 2.99 -18.69 -20.32
N ALA A 104 4.28 -18.84 -20.05
CA ALA A 104 5.00 -20.09 -20.05
C ALA A 104 5.88 -20.20 -18.79
N VAL A 105 6.22 -21.42 -18.40
CA VAL A 105 7.30 -21.68 -17.43
C VAL A 105 8.56 -22.03 -18.19
N ALA A 106 9.68 -21.44 -17.78
CA ALA A 106 11.02 -21.69 -18.32
C ALA A 106 11.99 -21.87 -17.13
N SER A 107 12.18 -23.11 -16.66
CA SER A 107 12.91 -23.42 -15.42
C SER A 107 14.10 -24.34 -15.67
N SER A 108 15.15 -24.19 -14.86
CA SER A 108 16.28 -25.13 -14.86
C SER A 108 15.93 -26.51 -14.25
N LYS A 109 14.80 -26.60 -13.53
CA LYS A 109 14.26 -27.84 -13.00
C LYS A 109 13.74 -28.74 -14.15
N PRO A 110 13.86 -30.07 -14.07
CA PRO A 110 13.31 -30.98 -15.07
C PRO A 110 11.82 -30.77 -15.34
N THR A 111 11.44 -30.75 -16.62
CA THR A 111 10.07 -30.47 -17.10
C THR A 111 9.02 -31.30 -16.37
N VAL A 112 9.28 -32.59 -16.13
CA VAL A 112 8.35 -33.48 -15.45
C VAL A 112 8.05 -33.05 -14.00
N PHE A 113 9.04 -32.53 -13.28
CA PHE A 113 8.85 -32.04 -11.92
C PHE A 113 8.17 -30.68 -11.90
N VAL A 114 8.52 -29.81 -12.85
CA VAL A 114 7.82 -28.52 -13.01
C VAL A 114 6.32 -28.75 -13.19
N GLN A 115 5.94 -29.67 -14.06
CA GLN A 115 4.54 -29.97 -14.34
C GLN A 115 3.79 -30.46 -13.09
N GLN A 116 4.37 -31.40 -12.35
CA GLN A 116 3.78 -31.93 -11.12
C GLN A 116 3.57 -30.83 -10.06
N ILE A 117 4.53 -29.92 -9.90
CA ILE A 117 4.42 -28.79 -8.96
C ILE A 117 3.31 -27.83 -9.37
N LEU A 118 3.22 -27.47 -10.65
CA LEU A 118 2.17 -26.59 -11.16
C LEU A 118 0.77 -27.20 -11.02
N GLU A 119 0.64 -28.53 -11.20
CA GLU A 119 -0.60 -29.26 -11.00
C GLU A 119 -0.98 -29.33 -9.52
N HIS A 120 -0.01 -29.64 -8.63
CA HIS A 120 -0.21 -29.67 -7.18
C HIS A 120 -0.81 -28.34 -6.66
N PHE A 121 -0.29 -27.21 -7.11
CA PHE A 121 -0.78 -25.89 -6.74
C PHE A 121 -1.99 -25.40 -7.56
N ASN A 122 -2.50 -26.22 -8.50
CA ASN A 122 -3.63 -25.86 -9.37
C ASN A 122 -3.40 -24.55 -10.18
N ILE A 123 -2.15 -24.29 -10.58
CA ILE A 123 -1.76 -23.13 -11.40
C ILE A 123 -1.34 -23.50 -12.83
N ALA A 124 -1.20 -24.79 -13.16
CA ALA A 124 -0.84 -25.26 -14.50
C ALA A 124 -1.74 -24.68 -15.61
N LYS A 125 -3.01 -24.48 -15.32
CA LYS A 125 -4.03 -23.91 -16.24
C LYS A 125 -3.72 -22.51 -16.76
N TYR A 126 -2.82 -21.76 -16.14
CA TYR A 126 -2.44 -20.41 -16.56
C TYR A 126 -1.32 -20.42 -17.61
N PHE A 127 -0.58 -21.53 -17.70
CA PHE A 127 0.58 -21.62 -18.59
C PHE A 127 0.23 -22.41 -19.86
N LYS A 128 0.53 -21.83 -21.01
CA LYS A 128 0.35 -22.50 -22.31
C LYS A 128 1.46 -23.47 -22.63
N VAL A 129 2.64 -23.23 -22.06
CA VAL A 129 3.87 -23.96 -22.30
C VAL A 129 4.59 -24.14 -20.97
N VAL A 130 5.14 -25.32 -20.76
CA VAL A 130 6.00 -25.65 -19.62
C VAL A 130 7.27 -26.29 -20.18
N VAL A 131 8.39 -25.61 -20.01
CA VAL A 131 9.70 -26.07 -20.43
C VAL A 131 10.66 -26.04 -19.26
N GLY A 132 11.34 -27.12 -19.03
CA GLY A 132 12.43 -27.26 -18.09
C GLY A 132 13.63 -27.93 -18.73
N SER A 133 14.63 -28.31 -17.93
CA SER A 133 15.67 -29.24 -18.35
C SER A 133 15.08 -30.65 -18.55
N GLU A 134 15.89 -31.55 -19.09
CA GLU A 134 15.49 -32.94 -19.20
C GLU A 134 16.24 -33.84 -18.17
N LEU A 135 15.67 -34.98 -17.82
CA LEU A 135 16.28 -35.91 -16.85
C LEU A 135 17.55 -36.54 -17.35
N ASP A 136 17.74 -36.62 -18.65
CA ASP A 136 18.95 -37.17 -19.29
C ASP A 136 20.13 -36.17 -19.35
N GLY A 137 19.94 -34.96 -18.80
CA GLY A 137 20.95 -33.91 -18.76
C GLY A 137 20.98 -33.02 -20.01
N THR A 138 20.02 -33.14 -20.92
CA THR A 138 19.88 -32.20 -22.03
C THR A 138 19.13 -30.96 -21.60
N ARG A 139 19.36 -29.85 -22.31
CA ARG A 139 18.73 -28.53 -22.06
C ARG A 139 18.93 -28.02 -20.62
N THR A 140 20.15 -28.12 -20.12
CA THR A 140 20.50 -27.59 -18.78
C THR A 140 20.84 -26.13 -18.80
N ASP A 141 21.27 -25.59 -19.94
CA ASP A 141 21.53 -24.15 -20.11
C ASP A 141 20.22 -23.36 -20.11
N LYS A 142 20.16 -22.29 -19.31
CA LYS A 142 18.96 -21.46 -19.21
C LYS A 142 18.59 -20.78 -20.51
N ALA A 143 19.57 -20.45 -21.35
CA ALA A 143 19.31 -19.86 -22.68
C ALA A 143 18.57 -20.84 -23.60
N GLU A 144 18.94 -22.15 -23.58
CA GLU A 144 18.24 -23.18 -24.33
C GLU A 144 16.81 -23.39 -23.85
N VAL A 145 16.59 -23.33 -22.53
CA VAL A 145 15.26 -23.41 -21.92
C VAL A 145 14.39 -22.22 -22.36
N VAL A 146 14.94 -21.01 -22.32
CA VAL A 146 14.26 -19.78 -22.74
C VAL A 146 13.92 -19.84 -24.24
N GLU A 147 14.87 -20.26 -25.08
CA GLU A 147 14.67 -20.42 -26.53
C GLU A 147 13.52 -21.37 -26.82
N GLU A 148 13.55 -22.55 -26.23
CA GLU A 148 12.54 -23.60 -26.44
C GLU A 148 11.16 -23.14 -25.93
N ALA A 149 11.09 -22.48 -24.77
CA ALA A 149 9.85 -21.93 -24.24
C ALA A 149 9.26 -20.85 -25.16
N VAL A 150 10.08 -19.96 -25.71
CA VAL A 150 9.65 -18.97 -26.67
C VAL A 150 9.18 -19.62 -27.96
N ARG A 151 9.94 -20.56 -28.49
CA ARG A 151 9.60 -21.30 -29.71
C ARG A 151 8.22 -21.96 -29.60
N GLN A 152 7.98 -22.67 -28.50
CA GLN A 152 6.68 -23.32 -28.28
C GLN A 152 5.56 -22.31 -28.06
N LEU A 153 5.82 -21.20 -27.35
CA LEU A 153 4.82 -20.19 -27.01
C LEU A 153 4.34 -19.40 -28.25
N PHE A 154 5.23 -19.17 -29.21
CA PHE A 154 4.89 -18.53 -30.47
C PHE A 154 4.31 -19.52 -31.49
N GLY A 155 4.65 -20.81 -31.42
CA GLY A 155 4.26 -21.84 -32.39
C GLY A 155 4.75 -21.50 -33.79
N GLU A 156 3.85 -21.46 -34.77
CA GLU A 156 4.18 -21.13 -36.17
C GLU A 156 4.33 -19.62 -36.43
N LYS A 157 4.04 -18.77 -35.47
CA LYS A 157 4.14 -17.32 -35.65
C LYS A 157 5.59 -16.85 -35.61
N PRO A 158 5.95 -15.81 -36.37
CA PRO A 158 7.27 -15.21 -36.26
C PRO A 158 7.55 -14.74 -34.85
N VAL A 159 8.73 -15.09 -34.30
CA VAL A 159 9.14 -14.71 -32.97
C VAL A 159 9.49 -13.22 -32.91
N ASP A 160 8.76 -12.48 -32.09
CA ASP A 160 9.06 -11.08 -31.79
C ASP A 160 9.60 -10.98 -30.37
N LYS A 161 10.93 -11.07 -30.24
CA LYS A 161 11.65 -11.03 -28.94
C LYS A 161 11.36 -9.75 -28.15
N SER A 162 11.03 -8.64 -28.84
CA SER A 162 10.70 -7.38 -28.17
C SER A 162 9.40 -7.43 -27.35
N LYS A 163 8.58 -8.48 -27.52
CA LYS A 163 7.33 -8.71 -26.81
C LYS A 163 7.44 -9.71 -25.68
N VAL A 164 8.64 -10.20 -25.38
CA VAL A 164 8.90 -11.23 -24.38
C VAL A 164 9.59 -10.64 -23.17
N TYR A 165 9.18 -11.09 -21.97
CA TYR A 165 9.94 -10.96 -20.73
C TYR A 165 10.30 -12.35 -20.21
N MET A 166 11.54 -12.51 -19.70
CA MET A 166 11.91 -13.58 -18.78
C MET A 166 11.87 -13.03 -17.35
N ILE A 167 11.17 -13.71 -16.46
CA ILE A 167 11.01 -13.35 -15.06
C ILE A 167 11.69 -14.43 -14.22
N GLY A 168 12.67 -14.06 -13.42
CA GLY A 168 13.40 -14.98 -12.55
C GLY A 168 14.11 -14.26 -11.41
N ASP A 169 14.58 -15.02 -10.42
CA ASP A 169 15.18 -14.47 -9.21
C ASP A 169 16.72 -14.59 -9.18
N ARG A 170 17.32 -15.34 -10.09
CA ARG A 170 18.76 -15.58 -10.11
C ARG A 170 19.44 -14.96 -11.35
N ARG A 171 20.76 -14.77 -11.22
CA ARG A 171 21.61 -14.33 -12.34
C ARG A 171 21.44 -15.19 -13.60
N HIS A 172 21.27 -16.51 -13.44
CA HIS A 172 21.11 -17.43 -14.57
C HIS A 172 19.87 -17.12 -15.42
N ASP A 173 18.79 -16.64 -14.80
CA ASP A 173 17.58 -16.21 -15.51
C ASP A 173 17.86 -14.99 -16.38
N VAL A 174 18.60 -14.02 -15.82
CA VAL A 174 18.97 -12.79 -16.49
C VAL A 174 19.94 -13.07 -17.65
N GLU A 175 21.01 -13.86 -17.39
CA GLU A 175 22.01 -14.23 -18.36
C GLU A 175 21.40 -15.07 -19.52
N GLY A 176 20.55 -16.05 -19.18
CA GLY A 176 19.84 -16.87 -20.17
C GLY A 176 18.87 -16.07 -21.02
N ALA A 177 18.15 -15.10 -20.44
CA ALA A 177 17.31 -14.18 -21.17
C ALA A 177 18.12 -13.34 -22.17
N HIS A 178 19.21 -12.74 -21.71
CA HIS A 178 20.08 -11.90 -22.55
C HIS A 178 20.78 -12.70 -23.65
N ALA A 179 21.24 -13.92 -23.34
CA ALA A 179 21.86 -14.79 -24.35
C ALA A 179 20.89 -15.12 -25.49
N TYR A 180 19.61 -15.30 -25.20
CA TYR A 180 18.59 -15.47 -26.21
C TYR A 180 18.14 -14.13 -26.84
N GLY A 181 18.39 -12.99 -26.20
CA GLY A 181 18.06 -11.65 -26.68
C GLY A 181 16.64 -11.18 -26.29
N VAL A 182 16.15 -11.58 -25.12
CA VAL A 182 14.91 -11.07 -24.51
C VAL A 182 15.25 -10.29 -23.23
N GLU A 183 14.35 -9.38 -22.83
CA GLU A 183 14.57 -8.60 -21.60
C GLU A 183 14.24 -9.42 -20.34
N ALA A 184 15.04 -9.20 -19.29
CA ALA A 184 14.93 -9.88 -18.02
C ALA A 184 14.32 -8.97 -16.95
N VAL A 185 13.37 -9.54 -16.17
CA VAL A 185 12.81 -8.94 -14.96
C VAL A 185 13.30 -9.76 -13.76
N GLY A 186 14.25 -9.22 -13.02
CA GLY A 186 14.73 -9.81 -11.78
C GLY A 186 13.72 -9.64 -10.65
N VAL A 187 13.43 -10.71 -9.90
CA VAL A 187 12.57 -10.65 -8.71
C VAL A 187 13.42 -10.81 -7.46
N ALA A 188 13.53 -9.76 -6.65
CA ALA A 188 14.38 -9.71 -5.46
C ALA A 188 13.67 -10.20 -4.19
N TYR A 189 12.57 -10.91 -4.33
CA TYR A 189 11.88 -11.62 -3.24
C TYR A 189 12.20 -13.12 -3.21
N GLY A 190 12.94 -13.62 -4.19
CA GLY A 190 13.46 -14.98 -4.26
C GLY A 190 14.82 -15.11 -3.57
N TYR A 191 15.65 -16.02 -4.05
CA TYR A 191 16.95 -16.38 -3.46
C TYR A 191 18.12 -15.55 -3.99
N GLY A 192 17.97 -14.90 -5.16
CA GLY A 192 18.95 -13.98 -5.70
C GLY A 192 18.96 -12.64 -4.98
N SER A 193 20.15 -12.18 -4.59
CA SER A 193 20.29 -10.87 -3.97
C SER A 193 20.06 -9.73 -4.96
N MET A 194 19.69 -8.56 -4.44
CA MET A 194 19.58 -7.35 -5.25
C MET A 194 20.87 -7.02 -6.02
N ASP A 195 22.01 -7.31 -5.41
CA ASP A 195 23.31 -7.02 -6.03
C ASP A 195 23.65 -8.07 -7.09
N GLU A 196 23.34 -9.36 -6.89
CA GLU A 196 23.41 -10.40 -7.92
C GLU A 196 22.63 -10.01 -9.19
N LEU A 197 21.38 -9.57 -9.01
CA LEU A 197 20.53 -9.17 -10.14
C LEU A 197 21.03 -7.91 -10.86
N LYS A 198 21.63 -6.96 -10.13
CA LYS A 198 22.27 -5.77 -10.72
C LYS A 198 23.54 -6.12 -11.49
N GLU A 199 24.40 -6.96 -10.91
CA GLU A 199 25.64 -7.43 -11.54
C GLU A 199 25.34 -8.23 -12.83
N ALA A 200 24.29 -9.06 -12.82
CA ALA A 200 23.77 -9.74 -14.00
C ALA A 200 23.10 -8.78 -15.00
N ARG A 201 22.94 -7.49 -14.65
CA ARG A 201 22.33 -6.44 -15.47
C ARG A 201 20.86 -6.68 -15.83
N ALA A 202 20.04 -7.19 -14.88
CA ALA A 202 18.61 -7.30 -15.10
C ALA A 202 18.03 -5.96 -15.60
N ASP A 203 17.24 -5.99 -16.68
CA ASP A 203 16.65 -4.79 -17.28
C ASP A 203 15.69 -4.08 -16.31
N TYR A 204 15.02 -4.86 -15.48
CA TYR A 204 14.12 -4.39 -14.42
C TYR A 204 14.31 -5.25 -13.18
N ILE A 205 14.15 -4.65 -12.00
CA ILE A 205 14.16 -5.39 -10.73
C ILE A 205 12.94 -5.00 -9.92
N VAL A 206 12.21 -5.99 -9.43
CA VAL A 206 11.01 -5.84 -8.60
C VAL A 206 11.20 -6.56 -7.26
N ARG A 207 10.60 -6.06 -6.19
CA ARG A 207 10.86 -6.51 -4.82
C ARG A 207 9.73 -7.37 -4.23
N SER A 208 8.63 -7.53 -4.95
CA SER A 208 7.48 -8.32 -4.49
C SER A 208 6.64 -8.79 -5.66
N VAL A 209 5.86 -9.85 -5.46
CA VAL A 209 4.89 -10.36 -6.43
C VAL A 209 3.90 -9.26 -6.87
N GLY A 210 3.50 -8.38 -5.95
CA GLY A 210 2.62 -7.27 -6.27
C GLY A 210 3.26 -6.20 -7.13
N GLU A 211 4.55 -5.93 -6.93
CA GLU A 211 5.29 -5.02 -7.81
C GLU A 211 5.47 -5.63 -9.20
N LEU A 212 5.76 -6.93 -9.26
CA LEU A 212 5.81 -7.69 -10.51
C LEU A 212 4.49 -7.62 -11.26
N GLN A 213 3.36 -7.87 -10.59
CA GLN A 213 2.04 -7.77 -11.20
C GLN A 213 1.77 -6.38 -11.78
N LYS A 214 2.07 -5.32 -11.02
CA LYS A 214 1.93 -3.93 -11.49
C LYS A 214 2.82 -3.65 -12.70
N PHE A 215 4.05 -4.14 -12.68
CA PHE A 215 4.99 -3.98 -13.76
C PHE A 215 4.49 -4.66 -15.03
N LEU A 216 4.10 -5.92 -14.94
CA LEU A 216 3.63 -6.72 -16.09
C LEU A 216 2.30 -6.22 -16.66
N LEU A 217 1.43 -5.67 -15.82
CA LEU A 217 0.16 -5.08 -16.24
C LEU A 217 0.28 -3.61 -16.71
N ARG A 218 1.48 -3.00 -16.65
CA ARG A 218 1.70 -1.66 -17.21
C ARG A 218 1.37 -1.66 -18.71
N GLY A 219 0.34 -0.91 -19.07
CA GLY A 219 -0.15 -0.79 -20.45
C GLY A 219 -1.20 -1.83 -20.86
N THR A 220 -1.60 -2.81 -20.00
CA THR A 220 -2.80 -3.64 -20.24
C THR A 220 -4.05 -2.98 -19.68
N GLU A 221 -3.91 -2.14 -18.65
CA GLU A 221 -4.92 -1.12 -18.53
C GLU A 221 -4.77 -0.29 -19.81
N GLU A 222 -5.81 -0.25 -20.64
CA GLU A 222 -6.19 1.01 -21.20
C GLU A 222 -6.36 1.93 -19.98
N THR A 223 -5.28 2.50 -19.49
CA THR A 223 -5.37 3.87 -19.08
C THR A 223 -5.86 4.53 -20.35
N GLU A 224 -7.19 4.66 -20.49
CA GLU A 224 -7.73 5.78 -21.25
C GLU A 224 -6.74 6.88 -20.90
N LYS A 225 -6.01 7.35 -21.92
CA LYS A 225 -5.08 8.48 -21.73
C LYS A 225 -6.00 9.63 -21.41
N LEU A 226 -6.46 9.63 -20.14
CA LEU A 226 -7.35 10.65 -19.63
C LEU A 226 -6.67 11.96 -19.96
N THR A 227 -7.31 12.77 -20.76
CA THR A 227 -6.83 14.10 -21.05
C THR A 227 -6.62 14.83 -19.73
N THR A 228 -5.75 15.81 -19.69
CA THR A 228 -5.54 16.62 -18.49
C THR A 228 -6.88 17.14 -17.93
N PHE A 229 -7.80 17.47 -18.82
CA PHE A 229 -9.15 17.89 -18.48
C PHE A 229 -9.93 16.78 -17.74
N GLN A 230 -9.93 15.56 -18.22
CA GLN A 230 -10.60 14.43 -17.55
C GLN A 230 -9.99 14.11 -16.18
N ARG A 231 -8.65 14.24 -16.03
CA ARG A 231 -7.97 14.07 -14.73
C ARG A 231 -8.41 15.13 -13.72
N ILE A 232 -8.51 16.40 -14.16
CA ILE A 232 -9.01 17.50 -13.32
C ILE A 232 -10.44 17.20 -12.90
N TRP A 233 -11.31 16.76 -13.82
CA TRP A 233 -12.71 16.47 -13.50
C TRP A 233 -12.87 15.27 -12.57
N GLN A 234 -11.99 14.27 -12.57
CA GLN A 234 -12.02 13.19 -11.58
C GLN A 234 -11.78 13.68 -10.15
N LEU A 235 -11.10 14.81 -9.98
CA LEU A 235 -10.90 15.45 -8.68
C LEU A 235 -12.01 16.46 -8.38
N ALA A 236 -12.31 17.33 -9.33
CA ALA A 236 -13.23 18.45 -9.15
C ALA A 236 -14.68 17.97 -8.96
N LEU A 237 -15.14 16.99 -9.74
CA LEU A 237 -16.53 16.56 -9.69
C LEU A 237 -16.96 16.00 -8.33
N PRO A 238 -16.22 15.06 -7.70
CA PRO A 238 -16.57 14.60 -6.36
C PRO A 238 -16.50 15.69 -5.30
N PHE A 239 -15.52 16.59 -5.40
CA PHE A 239 -15.41 17.74 -4.49
C PHE A 239 -16.61 18.69 -4.62
N LEU A 240 -16.96 19.07 -5.84
CA LEU A 240 -18.13 19.92 -6.11
C LEU A 240 -19.43 19.24 -5.68
N LEU A 241 -19.58 17.93 -5.93
CA LEU A 241 -20.73 17.14 -5.50
C LEU A 241 -20.86 17.16 -3.97
N PHE A 242 -19.74 16.91 -3.26
CA PHE A 242 -19.71 16.97 -1.79
C PHE A 242 -20.15 18.35 -1.28
N VAL A 243 -19.56 19.44 -1.80
CA VAL A 243 -19.87 20.80 -1.36
C VAL A 243 -21.33 21.17 -1.68
N MET A 244 -21.82 20.83 -2.87
CA MET A 244 -23.18 21.11 -3.28
C MET A 244 -24.21 20.39 -2.39
N VAL A 245 -24.02 19.08 -2.19
CA VAL A 245 -24.96 18.29 -1.38
C VAL A 245 -24.84 18.65 0.11
N ARG A 246 -23.65 18.98 0.61
CA ARG A 246 -23.45 19.54 1.94
C ARG A 246 -24.28 20.82 2.14
N ASN A 247 -24.22 21.77 1.19
CA ASN A 247 -24.98 23.02 1.29
C ASN A 247 -26.50 22.78 1.21
N ILE A 248 -26.95 21.84 0.40
CA ILE A 248 -28.38 21.42 0.41
C ILE A 248 -28.75 20.84 1.77
N GLY A 249 -27.91 19.97 2.33
CA GLY A 249 -28.08 19.38 3.66
C GLY A 249 -28.13 20.42 4.78
N LEU A 250 -27.31 21.49 4.71
CA LEU A 250 -27.37 22.61 5.64
C LEU A 250 -28.75 23.29 5.59
N ASN A 251 -29.27 23.61 4.39
CA ASN A 251 -30.57 24.22 4.25
C ASN A 251 -31.72 23.33 4.75
N ILE A 252 -31.66 22.03 4.43
CA ILE A 252 -32.62 21.04 4.96
C ILE A 252 -32.53 20.97 6.48
N GLY A 253 -31.32 20.97 7.04
CA GLY A 253 -31.07 20.99 8.49
C GLY A 253 -31.72 22.19 9.17
N VAL A 254 -31.61 23.38 8.57
CA VAL A 254 -32.30 24.59 9.07
C VAL A 254 -33.82 24.40 9.09
N VAL A 255 -34.39 23.87 8.00
CA VAL A 255 -35.87 23.63 7.91
C VAL A 255 -36.31 22.58 8.94
N ILE A 256 -35.58 21.51 9.08
CA ILE A 256 -35.89 20.44 10.06
C ILE A 256 -35.85 21.00 11.48
N LEU A 257 -34.77 21.72 11.84
CA LEU A 257 -34.63 22.28 13.18
C LEU A 257 -35.67 23.36 13.46
N ALA A 258 -36.00 24.23 12.49
CA ALA A 258 -37.04 25.24 12.64
C ALA A 258 -38.43 24.60 12.88
N THR A 259 -38.73 23.50 12.15
CA THR A 259 -40.02 22.80 12.29
C THR A 259 -40.11 22.09 13.65
N LEU A 260 -39.04 21.35 14.04
CA LEU A 260 -38.98 20.64 15.32
C LEU A 260 -38.94 21.59 16.50
N GLY A 261 -38.25 22.72 16.36
CA GLY A 261 -38.14 23.73 17.39
C GLY A 261 -39.48 24.34 17.81
N ASN A 262 -40.46 24.35 16.91
CA ASN A 262 -41.83 24.76 17.22
C ASN A 262 -42.63 23.71 17.99
N SER A 263 -42.19 22.44 17.95
CA SER A 263 -42.91 21.28 18.52
C SER A 263 -42.32 20.80 19.86
N ILE A 264 -41.10 21.23 20.23
CA ILE A 264 -40.39 20.73 21.43
C ILE A 264 -40.42 21.81 22.51
N SER A 265 -41.13 21.56 23.62
CA SER A 265 -41.07 22.36 24.84
C SER A 265 -39.69 22.25 25.48
N GLY A 266 -38.91 23.32 25.56
CA GLY A 266 -37.54 23.33 26.10
C GLY A 266 -36.45 23.59 25.06
N GLY A 267 -36.75 24.26 23.95
CA GLY A 267 -35.86 24.48 22.82
C GLY A 267 -34.68 25.45 23.04
N ASP A 268 -34.47 25.97 24.24
CA ASP A 268 -33.37 26.91 24.55
C ASP A 268 -31.96 26.34 24.30
N PHE A 269 -31.84 25.04 24.23
CA PHE A 269 -30.59 24.37 23.83
C PHE A 269 -30.26 24.56 22.35
N LEU A 270 -31.24 24.67 21.47
CA LEU A 270 -31.07 24.72 20.01
C LEU A 270 -31.39 26.09 19.44
N PHE A 271 -32.28 26.87 20.11
CA PHE A 271 -32.83 28.15 19.59
C PHE A 271 -32.93 29.19 20.67
N ILE A 272 -32.71 30.43 20.30
CA ILE A 272 -33.07 31.63 21.05
C ILE A 272 -34.41 32.08 20.53
N ARG A 273 -35.41 32.31 21.43
CA ARG A 273 -36.75 32.79 21.12
C ARG A 273 -36.92 34.24 21.61
N ASN A 274 -37.68 35.03 20.88
CA ASN A 274 -38.08 36.34 21.33
C ASN A 274 -39.18 36.24 22.42
N ALA A 275 -39.54 37.40 22.96
CA ALA A 275 -40.58 37.49 24.01
C ALA A 275 -41.95 36.96 23.59
N GLU A 276 -42.23 36.85 22.30
CA GLU A 276 -43.47 36.32 21.70
C GLU A 276 -43.38 34.82 21.42
N GLY A 277 -42.22 34.18 21.74
CA GLY A 277 -41.96 32.73 21.53
C GLY A 277 -41.58 32.39 20.10
N ALA A 278 -41.39 33.36 19.21
CA ALA A 278 -40.91 33.11 17.83
C ALA A 278 -39.38 32.88 17.80
N LEU A 279 -38.94 32.06 16.86
CA LEU A 279 -37.52 31.79 16.64
C LEU A 279 -36.77 33.05 16.22
N GLU A 280 -35.81 33.50 17.03
CA GLU A 280 -34.99 34.65 16.76
C GLU A 280 -33.61 34.24 16.20
N GLN A 281 -32.97 33.26 16.82
CA GLN A 281 -31.62 32.85 16.44
C GLN A 281 -31.37 31.36 16.73
N VAL A 282 -30.51 30.72 15.92
CA VAL A 282 -30.00 29.38 16.17
C VAL A 282 -28.82 29.46 17.13
N THR A 283 -28.81 28.69 18.20
CA THR A 283 -27.69 28.59 19.14
C THR A 283 -26.46 27.97 18.50
N GLY A 284 -25.32 28.01 19.19
CA GLY A 284 -24.11 27.26 18.79
C GLY A 284 -24.40 25.76 18.62
N ASN A 285 -25.16 25.16 19.53
CA ASN A 285 -25.54 23.74 19.47
C ASN A 285 -26.41 23.43 18.24
N GLY A 286 -27.39 24.26 17.95
CA GLY A 286 -28.22 24.13 16.76
C GLY A 286 -27.39 24.23 15.46
N SER A 287 -26.48 25.21 15.39
CA SER A 287 -25.57 25.39 14.26
C SER A 287 -24.63 24.19 14.06
N ALA A 288 -24.14 23.58 15.14
CA ALA A 288 -23.31 22.38 15.08
C ALA A 288 -24.08 21.17 14.49
N ILE A 289 -25.33 20.98 14.92
CA ILE A 289 -26.18 19.92 14.40
C ILE A 289 -26.48 20.13 12.91
N ILE A 290 -26.85 21.35 12.52
CA ILE A 290 -27.12 21.70 11.10
C ILE A 290 -25.87 21.42 10.25
N SER A 291 -24.70 21.87 10.71
CA SER A 291 -23.43 21.63 10.02
C SER A 291 -23.12 20.14 9.87
N THR A 292 -23.39 19.36 10.92
CA THR A 292 -23.18 17.91 10.92
C THR A 292 -24.10 17.21 9.93
N ILE A 293 -25.38 17.59 9.85
CA ILE A 293 -26.33 17.07 8.85
C ILE A 293 -25.82 17.35 7.43
N GLY A 294 -25.33 18.59 7.19
CA GLY A 294 -24.77 18.96 5.90
C GLY A 294 -23.54 18.12 5.52
N ILE A 295 -22.59 17.96 6.46
CA ILE A 295 -21.37 17.18 6.24
C ILE A 295 -21.71 15.70 5.97
N LEU A 296 -22.63 15.11 6.72
CA LEU A 296 -23.09 13.73 6.51
C LEU A 296 -23.77 13.55 5.16
N ALA A 297 -24.61 14.49 4.74
CA ALA A 297 -25.22 14.46 3.41
C ALA A 297 -24.18 14.51 2.29
N GLY A 298 -23.18 15.41 2.40
CA GLY A 298 -22.07 15.48 1.46
C GLY A 298 -21.25 14.19 1.41
N ALA A 299 -20.93 13.62 2.58
CA ALA A 299 -20.19 12.38 2.67
C ALA A 299 -20.95 11.18 2.05
N ALA A 300 -22.26 11.11 2.30
CA ALA A 300 -23.12 10.08 1.72
C ALA A 300 -23.16 10.15 0.19
N ALA A 301 -23.22 11.38 -0.37
CA ALA A 301 -23.24 11.59 -1.82
C ALA A 301 -21.97 11.08 -2.52
N VAL A 302 -20.81 11.14 -1.87
CA VAL A 302 -19.53 10.72 -2.44
C VAL A 302 -19.06 9.35 -1.95
N PHE A 303 -19.77 8.70 -1.04
CA PHE A 303 -19.38 7.44 -0.41
C PHE A 303 -19.08 6.31 -1.42
N GLY A 304 -19.92 6.16 -2.43
CA GLY A 304 -19.72 5.16 -3.49
C GLY A 304 -18.45 5.37 -4.29
N ILE A 305 -18.10 6.64 -4.57
CA ILE A 305 -16.86 7.02 -5.26
C ILE A 305 -15.66 6.73 -4.34
N ALA A 306 -15.74 7.15 -3.08
CA ALA A 306 -14.68 6.94 -2.11
C ALA A 306 -14.41 5.44 -1.87
N LYS A 307 -15.45 4.63 -1.70
CA LYS A 307 -15.33 3.16 -1.56
C LYS A 307 -14.59 2.54 -2.74
N LYS A 308 -14.92 2.94 -3.97
CA LYS A 308 -14.28 2.44 -5.19
C LYS A 308 -12.81 2.88 -5.30
N THR A 309 -12.50 4.13 -5.00
CA THR A 309 -11.15 4.66 -5.05
C THR A 309 -10.27 4.09 -3.95
N LEU A 310 -10.78 3.99 -2.71
CA LEU A 310 -10.09 3.37 -1.58
C LEU A 310 -9.76 1.90 -1.82
N ALA A 311 -10.71 1.11 -2.34
CA ALA A 311 -10.46 -0.29 -2.64
C ALA A 311 -9.31 -0.48 -3.63
N ARG A 312 -9.20 0.39 -4.64
CA ARG A 312 -8.09 0.40 -5.60
C ARG A 312 -6.78 0.81 -4.93
N THR A 313 -6.78 1.92 -4.17
CA THR A 313 -5.59 2.44 -3.51
C THR A 313 -5.10 1.49 -2.41
N ALA A 314 -6.00 0.89 -1.63
CA ALA A 314 -5.65 -0.10 -0.62
C ALA A 314 -5.02 -1.36 -1.23
N ASN A 315 -5.52 -1.82 -2.37
CA ASN A 315 -4.87 -2.90 -3.11
C ASN A 315 -3.46 -2.50 -3.57
N ASP A 316 -3.29 -1.28 -4.06
CA ASP A 316 -1.99 -0.75 -4.45
C ASP A 316 -1.02 -0.61 -3.27
N MET A 317 -1.50 -0.27 -2.08
CA MET A 317 -0.69 -0.11 -0.87
C MET A 317 -0.38 -1.45 -0.19
N LYS A 318 -1.34 -2.38 -0.10
CA LYS A 318 -1.12 -3.73 0.46
C LYS A 318 -0.01 -4.49 -0.25
N LEU A 319 0.19 -4.20 -1.54
CA LEU A 319 1.25 -4.79 -2.35
C LEU A 319 2.65 -4.22 -2.04
N THR A 320 2.75 -3.14 -1.25
CA THR A 320 4.01 -2.48 -0.90
C THR A 320 4.37 -2.59 0.59
N HIS A 321 3.49 -3.19 1.42
CA HIS A 321 3.68 -3.26 2.87
C HIS A 321 3.98 -4.69 3.31
N ILE A 322 5.20 -4.89 3.78
CA ILE A 322 5.60 -6.09 4.51
C ILE A 322 4.94 -6.03 5.88
N LYS A 323 4.32 -7.14 6.27
CA LYS A 323 3.60 -7.30 7.52
C LYS A 323 4.60 -7.38 8.66
N GLU A 324 4.77 -6.31 9.46
CA GLU A 324 5.58 -6.38 10.65
C GLU A 324 5.00 -5.60 11.83
N GLU A 325 5.26 -6.11 13.00
CA GLU A 325 4.80 -5.81 14.36
C GLU A 325 4.03 -4.49 14.54
N PRO A 326 2.69 -4.50 14.50
CA PRO A 326 1.86 -3.30 14.51
C PRO A 326 1.99 -2.45 15.77
N GLY A 327 2.33 -3.05 16.92
CA GLY A 327 2.21 -2.40 18.22
C GLY A 327 3.04 -1.14 18.39
N LYS A 328 4.33 -1.19 18.09
CA LYS A 328 5.25 -0.04 18.25
C LYS A 328 4.95 1.08 17.25
N SER A 329 4.63 0.72 16.00
CA SER A 329 4.33 1.70 14.95
C SER A 329 3.06 2.49 15.25
N TYR A 330 2.02 1.86 15.81
CA TYR A 330 0.82 2.56 16.28
C TYR A 330 1.13 3.53 17.41
N LEU A 331 1.98 3.14 18.36
CA LEU A 331 2.42 4.01 19.46
C LEU A 331 3.18 5.24 18.91
N PHE A 332 4.14 5.03 18.00
CA PHE A 332 4.90 6.13 17.42
C PHE A 332 4.03 7.07 16.58
N MET A 333 3.03 6.55 15.85
CA MET A 333 2.06 7.36 15.14
C MET A 333 1.17 8.16 16.12
N GLY A 334 0.75 7.56 17.24
CA GLY A 334 0.03 8.26 18.30
C GLY A 334 0.85 9.40 18.90
N ILE A 335 2.13 9.17 19.22
CA ILE A 335 3.08 10.20 19.71
C ILE A 335 3.22 11.32 18.66
N ALA A 336 3.39 10.96 17.38
CA ALA A 336 3.48 11.95 16.30
C ALA A 336 2.20 12.79 16.19
N SER A 337 1.03 12.16 16.25
CA SER A 337 -0.27 12.83 16.16
C SER A 337 -0.49 13.81 17.31
N VAL A 338 -0.34 13.35 18.55
CA VAL A 338 -0.54 14.17 19.77
C VAL A 338 0.49 15.30 19.82
N GLY A 339 1.77 14.96 19.58
CA GLY A 339 2.85 15.94 19.63
C GLY A 339 2.72 17.06 18.59
N LEU A 340 2.42 16.71 17.34
CA LEU A 340 2.20 17.71 16.30
C LEU A 340 0.91 18.50 16.53
N ALA A 341 -0.19 17.88 16.96
CA ALA A 341 -1.44 18.56 17.19
C ALA A 341 -1.30 19.64 18.28
N VAL A 342 -0.78 19.26 19.46
CA VAL A 342 -0.61 20.18 20.58
C VAL A 342 0.49 21.20 20.28
N GLY A 343 1.64 20.76 19.74
CA GLY A 343 2.76 21.64 19.46
C GLY A 343 2.45 22.70 18.42
N LEU A 344 1.75 22.35 17.33
CA LEU A 344 1.35 23.31 16.29
C LEU A 344 0.30 24.30 16.82
N ASN A 345 -0.70 23.81 17.57
CA ASN A 345 -1.70 24.69 18.15
C ASN A 345 -1.05 25.73 19.10
N ALA A 346 -0.18 25.26 20.01
CA ALA A 346 0.58 26.14 20.88
C ALA A 346 1.48 27.11 20.11
N LEU A 347 2.15 26.67 19.04
CA LEU A 347 3.02 27.51 18.22
C LEU A 347 2.24 28.64 17.55
N LEU A 348 1.08 28.34 16.93
CA LEU A 348 0.25 29.33 16.27
C LEU A 348 -0.28 30.40 17.26
N GLU A 349 -0.58 30.00 18.48
CA GLU A 349 -1.02 30.91 19.53
C GLU A 349 0.13 31.77 20.06
N LEU A 350 1.27 31.16 20.41
CA LEU A 350 2.45 31.86 20.93
C LEU A 350 3.07 32.84 19.94
N THR A 351 2.96 32.55 18.63
CA THR A 351 3.43 33.47 17.58
C THR A 351 2.44 34.57 17.24
N GLY A 352 1.24 34.57 17.84
CA GLY A 352 0.21 35.54 17.57
C GLY A 352 -0.51 35.40 16.23
N VAL A 353 -0.22 34.35 15.45
CA VAL A 353 -0.89 34.09 14.16
C VAL A 353 -2.40 33.91 14.32
N ILE A 354 -2.84 33.32 15.43
CA ILE A 354 -4.26 33.16 15.77
C ILE A 354 -4.97 34.55 15.86
N ASN A 355 -4.30 35.52 16.44
CA ASN A 355 -4.87 36.86 16.63
C ASN A 355 -4.92 37.72 15.36
N SER A 356 -4.20 37.32 14.32
CA SER A 356 -4.14 38.03 13.04
C SER A 356 -5.31 37.72 12.10
N SER A 357 -6.19 36.77 12.43
CA SER A 357 -7.30 36.35 11.56
C SER A 357 -8.67 36.50 12.25
N GLU A 358 -9.38 37.56 11.93
CA GLU A 358 -10.76 37.77 12.41
C GLU A 358 -11.70 36.62 12.01
N THR A 359 -11.51 36.09 10.80
CA THR A 359 -12.29 34.92 10.32
C THR A 359 -12.08 33.71 11.22
N TYR A 360 -10.83 33.42 11.64
CA TYR A 360 -10.56 32.33 12.57
C TYR A 360 -11.20 32.55 13.93
N GLN A 361 -11.09 33.79 14.48
CA GLN A 361 -11.68 34.14 15.80
C GLN A 361 -13.19 33.89 15.78
N THR A 362 -13.89 34.41 14.74
CA THR A 362 -15.33 34.17 14.58
C THR A 362 -15.71 32.70 14.49
N VAL A 363 -14.90 31.89 13.79
CA VAL A 363 -15.12 30.43 13.70
C VAL A 363 -14.91 29.77 15.05
N ALA A 364 -13.83 30.12 15.75
CA ALA A 364 -13.49 29.57 17.07
C ALA A 364 -14.56 29.90 18.11
N GLU A 365 -15.03 31.17 18.19
CA GLU A 365 -16.10 31.59 19.09
C GLU A 365 -17.37 30.73 18.87
N LYS A 366 -17.80 30.55 17.63
CA LYS A 366 -18.98 29.74 17.30
C LYS A 366 -18.75 28.24 17.66
N GLN A 367 -17.56 27.74 17.42
CA GLN A 367 -17.22 26.36 17.65
C GLN A 367 -17.17 26.03 19.16
N TYR A 368 -16.58 26.90 19.98
CA TYR A 368 -16.47 26.70 21.43
C TYR A 368 -17.72 27.16 22.21
N ALA A 369 -18.68 27.84 21.56
CA ALA A 369 -20.02 28.06 22.10
C ALA A 369 -20.91 26.79 22.12
N VAL A 370 -20.44 25.70 21.52
CA VAL A 370 -21.15 24.41 21.47
C VAL A 370 -20.86 23.61 22.75
N ALA A 371 -21.87 22.99 23.35
CA ALA A 371 -21.68 22.13 24.52
C ALA A 371 -20.63 21.06 24.28
N LEU A 372 -19.69 20.88 25.22
CA LEU A 372 -18.52 20.03 25.06
C LEU A 372 -18.82 18.62 24.50
N PRO A 373 -19.79 17.84 25.03
CA PRO A 373 -20.07 16.51 24.49
C PRO A 373 -20.56 16.54 23.03
N LEU A 374 -21.38 17.53 22.69
CA LEU A 374 -21.88 17.70 21.35
C LEU A 374 -20.78 18.12 20.37
N GLY A 375 -19.93 19.05 20.79
CA GLY A 375 -18.79 19.50 19.99
C GLY A 375 -17.77 18.39 19.73
N LEU A 376 -17.49 17.54 20.73
CA LEU A 376 -16.63 16.35 20.57
C LEU A 376 -17.19 15.38 19.54
N ILE A 377 -18.51 15.16 19.54
CA ILE A 377 -19.15 14.27 18.57
C ILE A 377 -19.12 14.92 17.15
N CYS A 378 -19.58 16.15 17.04
CA CYS A 378 -19.71 16.81 15.75
C CYS A 378 -18.37 17.15 15.09
N PHE A 379 -17.48 17.83 15.84
CA PHE A 379 -16.21 18.35 15.31
C PHE A 379 -15.03 17.41 15.59
N GLY A 380 -15.10 16.62 16.68
CA GLY A 380 -14.04 15.67 17.05
C GLY A 380 -14.12 14.35 16.31
N ILE A 381 -15.31 13.87 15.93
CA ILE A 381 -15.50 12.53 15.37
C ILE A 381 -16.13 12.56 13.98
N ILE A 382 -17.34 13.15 13.86
CA ILE A 382 -18.12 13.03 12.61
C ILE A 382 -17.48 13.82 11.46
N ALA A 383 -17.10 15.07 11.70
CA ALA A 383 -16.45 15.87 10.68
C ALA A 383 -15.14 15.25 10.18
N PRO A 384 -14.19 14.80 11.04
CA PRO A 384 -13.00 14.07 10.62
C PRO A 384 -13.29 12.87 9.71
N ILE A 385 -14.25 12.02 10.04
CA ILE A 385 -14.57 10.84 9.21
C ILE A 385 -15.02 11.28 7.82
N ALA A 386 -15.91 12.27 7.72
CA ALA A 386 -16.42 12.76 6.45
C ALA A 386 -15.33 13.46 5.62
N GLU A 387 -14.46 14.23 6.27
CA GLU A 387 -13.34 14.90 5.63
C GLU A 387 -12.29 13.92 5.11
N GLU A 388 -11.93 12.90 5.91
CA GLU A 388 -11.01 11.87 5.43
C GLU A 388 -11.57 11.08 4.24
N LEU A 389 -12.88 10.82 4.24
CA LEU A 389 -13.54 10.17 3.10
C LEU A 389 -13.36 10.99 1.80
N LEU A 390 -13.48 12.30 1.87
CA LEU A 390 -13.26 13.21 0.74
C LEU A 390 -11.78 13.33 0.38
N PHE A 391 -10.93 13.68 1.37
CA PHE A 391 -9.55 14.07 1.09
C PHE A 391 -8.63 12.88 0.88
N ARG A 392 -8.70 11.81 1.69
CA ARG A 392 -7.85 10.60 1.54
C ARG A 392 -8.55 9.56 0.69
N GLY A 393 -9.87 9.39 0.90
CA GLY A 393 -10.68 8.44 0.14
C GLY A 393 -10.77 8.77 -1.34
N ILE A 394 -10.84 10.04 -1.72
CA ILE A 394 -11.03 10.46 -3.11
C ILE A 394 -9.82 11.27 -3.61
N ILE A 395 -9.58 12.46 -3.06
CA ILE A 395 -8.60 13.41 -3.63
C ILE A 395 -7.20 12.79 -3.64
N TYR A 396 -6.69 12.37 -2.48
CA TYR A 396 -5.39 11.73 -2.39
C TYR A 396 -5.30 10.48 -3.26
N SER A 397 -6.27 9.59 -3.14
CA SER A 397 -6.33 8.33 -3.89
C SER A 397 -6.38 8.53 -5.42
N CYS A 398 -6.99 9.61 -5.90
CA CYS A 398 -6.96 9.96 -7.32
C CYS A 398 -5.62 10.55 -7.75
N VAL A 399 -5.07 11.51 -6.97
CA VAL A 399 -3.80 12.18 -7.29
C VAL A 399 -2.62 11.19 -7.25
N ARG A 400 -2.65 10.26 -6.30
CA ARG A 400 -1.62 9.23 -6.10
C ARG A 400 -1.37 8.36 -7.33
N ARG A 401 -2.35 8.25 -8.24
CA ARG A 401 -2.20 7.51 -9.52
C ARG A 401 -1.32 8.22 -10.52
N TYR A 402 -1.23 9.54 -10.43
CA TYR A 402 -0.55 10.37 -11.44
C TYR A 402 0.75 10.98 -10.92
N MET A 403 0.97 10.95 -9.60
CA MET A 403 2.11 11.58 -8.94
C MET A 403 2.82 10.64 -7.97
N LYS A 404 4.10 10.96 -7.70
CA LYS A 404 4.85 10.30 -6.62
C LYS A 404 4.17 10.53 -5.26
N PRO A 405 4.30 9.62 -4.28
CA PRO A 405 3.62 9.72 -2.98
C PRO A 405 3.77 11.09 -2.31
N ILE A 406 4.98 11.63 -2.25
CA ILE A 406 5.28 12.92 -1.61
C ILE A 406 4.56 14.07 -2.32
N ALA A 407 4.57 14.12 -3.65
CA ALA A 407 3.88 15.17 -4.40
C ALA A 407 2.35 15.06 -4.24
N ALA A 408 1.81 13.86 -4.23
CA ALA A 408 0.39 13.61 -3.98
C ALA A 408 -0.01 13.99 -2.55
N MET A 409 0.86 13.72 -1.56
CA MET A 409 0.68 14.12 -0.15
C MET A 409 0.58 15.65 -0.03
N VAL A 410 1.55 16.37 -0.57
CA VAL A 410 1.58 17.85 -0.53
C VAL A 410 0.35 18.43 -1.21
N MET A 411 -0.04 17.93 -2.37
CA MET A 411 -1.22 18.40 -3.09
C MET A 411 -2.52 18.14 -2.31
N SER A 412 -2.72 16.92 -1.78
CA SER A 412 -3.91 16.60 -0.99
C SER A 412 -3.99 17.43 0.30
N ALA A 413 -2.85 17.65 0.98
CA ALA A 413 -2.76 18.49 2.17
C ALA A 413 -3.04 19.97 1.85
N ALA A 414 -2.60 20.45 0.69
CA ALA A 414 -2.91 21.83 0.24
C ALA A 414 -4.41 22.01 -0.04
N PHE A 415 -5.06 21.07 -0.71
CA PHE A 415 -6.51 21.10 -0.90
C PHE A 415 -7.27 21.08 0.43
N PHE A 416 -6.80 20.25 1.38
CA PHE A 416 -7.38 20.17 2.72
C PHE A 416 -7.23 21.51 3.48
N ALA A 417 -6.06 22.14 3.40
CA ALA A 417 -5.80 23.45 3.97
C ALA A 417 -6.73 24.55 3.39
N MET A 418 -6.86 24.59 2.08
CA MET A 418 -7.73 25.56 1.39
C MET A 418 -9.22 25.39 1.73
N TYR A 419 -9.66 24.16 1.98
CA TYR A 419 -11.03 23.85 2.36
C TYR A 419 -11.48 24.55 3.67
N HIS A 420 -10.55 24.84 4.59
CA HIS A 420 -10.86 25.49 5.87
C HIS A 420 -11.15 27.01 5.75
N GLY A 421 -10.81 27.64 4.65
CA GLY A 421 -11.22 29.02 4.34
C GLY A 421 -10.56 30.13 5.15
N ASN A 422 -9.61 29.82 6.05
CA ASN A 422 -8.81 30.80 6.76
C ASN A 422 -7.36 30.35 6.92
N SER A 423 -6.44 31.30 7.06
CA SER A 423 -4.99 31.02 7.07
C SER A 423 -4.53 30.20 8.29
N VAL A 424 -5.11 30.45 9.47
CA VAL A 424 -4.70 29.78 10.72
C VAL A 424 -5.03 28.31 10.67
N GLN A 425 -6.28 27.95 10.40
CA GLN A 425 -6.69 26.56 10.21
C GLN A 425 -6.00 25.94 9.00
N GLY A 426 -5.74 26.72 7.94
CA GLY A 426 -5.04 26.26 6.76
C GLY A 426 -3.62 25.78 7.05
N ILE A 427 -2.83 26.53 7.83
CA ILE A 427 -1.47 26.13 8.23
C ILE A 427 -1.52 24.83 9.05
N TYR A 428 -2.38 24.78 10.07
CA TYR A 428 -2.56 23.59 10.90
C TYR A 428 -3.01 22.39 10.06
N ALA A 429 -4.03 22.56 9.24
CA ALA A 429 -4.60 21.52 8.39
C ALA A 429 -3.60 21.00 7.34
N PHE A 430 -2.72 21.86 6.82
CA PHE A 430 -1.68 21.43 5.89
C PHE A 430 -0.71 20.47 6.54
N VAL A 431 -0.15 20.80 7.71
CA VAL A 431 0.84 19.97 8.40
C VAL A 431 0.21 18.65 8.87
N MET A 432 -0.96 18.75 9.52
CA MET A 432 -1.71 17.56 9.95
C MET A 432 -2.18 16.73 8.76
N GLY A 433 -2.53 17.39 7.67
CA GLY A 433 -2.87 16.77 6.39
C GLY A 433 -1.76 15.92 5.81
N CYS A 434 -0.52 16.39 5.89
CA CYS A 434 0.66 15.62 5.52
C CYS A 434 0.84 14.40 6.43
N LEU A 435 0.69 14.56 7.75
CA LEU A 435 0.78 13.44 8.70
C LEU A 435 -0.29 12.36 8.45
N MET A 436 -1.53 12.77 8.16
CA MET A 436 -2.62 11.83 7.86
C MET A 436 -2.37 11.05 6.58
N VAL A 437 -1.84 11.69 5.51
CA VAL A 437 -1.42 10.97 4.29
C VAL A 437 -0.24 10.07 4.58
N TYR A 438 0.74 10.51 5.38
CA TYR A 438 1.86 9.68 5.80
C TYR A 438 1.39 8.44 6.55
N ALA A 439 0.42 8.59 7.47
CA ALA A 439 -0.20 7.47 8.17
C ALA A 439 -0.89 6.50 7.20
N PHE A 440 -1.61 7.03 6.20
CA PHE A 440 -2.24 6.21 5.18
C PHE A 440 -1.22 5.42 4.34
N GLU A 441 -0.14 6.06 3.88
CA GLU A 441 0.95 5.41 3.11
C GLU A 441 1.76 4.43 3.96
N TYR A 442 1.94 4.73 5.26
CA TYR A 442 2.73 3.88 6.15
C TYR A 442 2.01 2.58 6.49
N PHE A 443 0.72 2.65 6.85
CA PHE A 443 -0.05 1.48 7.30
C PHE A 443 -0.85 0.80 6.19
N GLY A 444 -1.05 1.43 5.04
CA GLY A 444 -1.90 0.91 3.97
C GLY A 444 -3.38 0.78 4.35
N ASP A 445 -3.79 1.40 5.46
CA ASP A 445 -5.12 1.29 6.06
C ASP A 445 -5.77 2.66 6.22
N PHE A 446 -6.93 2.84 5.60
CA PHE A 446 -7.70 4.08 5.68
C PHE A 446 -8.16 4.45 7.10
N ARG A 447 -8.27 3.48 8.00
CA ARG A 447 -8.60 3.74 9.41
C ARG A 447 -7.54 4.57 10.13
N MET A 448 -6.29 4.52 9.67
CA MET A 448 -5.19 5.25 10.30
C MET A 448 -5.27 6.77 10.15
N PRO A 449 -5.44 7.36 8.95
CA PRO A 449 -5.64 8.80 8.84
C PRO A 449 -6.90 9.26 9.59
N VAL A 450 -7.98 8.47 9.58
CA VAL A 450 -9.19 8.77 10.36
C VAL A 450 -8.89 8.81 11.87
N ALA A 451 -8.15 7.83 12.39
CA ALA A 451 -7.78 7.79 13.81
C ALA A 451 -6.87 8.97 14.19
N VAL A 452 -5.85 9.28 13.39
CA VAL A 452 -4.97 10.46 13.60
C VAL A 452 -5.78 11.74 13.64
N HIS A 453 -6.72 11.91 12.73
CA HIS A 453 -7.57 13.10 12.65
C HIS A 453 -8.51 13.21 13.88
N ILE A 454 -9.20 12.14 14.24
CA ILE A 454 -10.09 12.11 15.42
C ILE A 454 -9.30 12.42 16.70
N ILE A 455 -8.16 11.74 16.91
CA ILE A 455 -7.33 11.97 18.11
C ILE A 455 -6.92 13.44 18.20
N SER A 456 -6.45 14.00 17.10
CA SER A 456 -6.00 15.40 17.05
C SER A 456 -7.15 16.38 17.34
N ASN A 457 -8.30 16.20 16.70
CA ASN A 457 -9.44 17.11 16.87
C ASN A 457 -10.08 16.99 18.26
N VAL A 458 -10.28 15.77 18.76
CA VAL A 458 -10.80 15.54 20.13
C VAL A 458 -9.88 16.18 21.17
N LEU A 459 -8.58 15.99 21.03
CA LEU A 459 -7.59 16.51 21.97
C LEU A 459 -7.59 18.04 21.95
N ILE A 460 -7.44 18.65 20.78
CA ILE A 460 -7.38 20.11 20.66
C ILE A 460 -8.70 20.76 21.07
N TYR A 461 -9.85 20.19 20.66
CA TYR A 461 -11.14 20.69 21.11
C TYR A 461 -11.27 20.66 22.63
N SER A 462 -10.85 19.57 23.28
CA SER A 462 -10.91 19.43 24.74
C SER A 462 -9.98 20.42 25.45
N ILE A 463 -8.77 20.63 24.96
CA ILE A 463 -7.78 21.57 25.54
C ILE A 463 -8.28 23.02 25.39
N SER A 464 -8.77 23.39 24.21
CA SER A 464 -9.15 24.75 23.88
C SER A 464 -10.54 25.14 24.38
N TYR A 465 -11.35 24.17 24.85
CA TYR A 465 -12.72 24.42 25.31
C TYR A 465 -12.79 25.28 26.60
N GLN A 466 -11.80 25.12 27.48
CA GLN A 466 -11.70 25.91 28.71
C GLN A 466 -10.42 26.77 28.68
N PRO A 467 -10.52 28.10 28.80
CA PRO A 467 -9.35 29.00 28.77
C PRO A 467 -8.27 28.65 29.80
N GLY A 468 -8.65 28.16 30.98
CA GLY A 468 -7.70 27.74 32.01
C GLY A 468 -6.90 26.50 31.62
N THR A 469 -7.50 25.57 30.89
CA THR A 469 -6.82 24.36 30.38
C THR A 469 -5.89 24.74 29.23
N ALA A 470 -6.34 25.58 28.30
CA ALA A 470 -5.53 26.07 27.20
C ALA A 470 -4.23 26.74 27.69
N ALA A 471 -4.29 27.59 28.71
CA ALA A 471 -3.13 28.28 29.28
C ALA A 471 -2.02 27.34 29.77
N VAL A 472 -2.35 26.13 30.22
CA VAL A 472 -1.36 25.12 30.65
C VAL A 472 -0.55 24.61 29.47
N PHE A 473 -1.13 24.49 28.28
CA PHE A 473 -0.49 23.93 27.09
C PHE A 473 0.14 25.02 26.20
N VAL A 474 -0.26 26.27 26.33
CA VAL A 474 0.23 27.39 25.51
C VAL A 474 1.43 28.07 26.22
N ASN A 475 2.57 27.41 26.16
CA ASN A 475 3.85 27.96 26.60
C ASN A 475 5.00 27.37 25.78
N TRP A 476 6.13 28.09 25.67
CA TRP A 476 7.26 27.69 24.83
C TRP A 476 7.84 26.30 25.22
N PRO A 477 8.08 25.95 26.49
CA PRO A 477 8.58 24.63 26.86
C PRO A 477 7.66 23.50 26.37
N VAL A 478 6.36 23.57 26.63
CA VAL A 478 5.39 22.56 26.17
C VAL A 478 5.33 22.49 24.63
N CYS A 479 5.30 23.64 23.97
CA CYS A 479 5.31 23.73 22.50
C CYS A 479 6.52 22.97 21.92
N LEU A 480 7.73 23.29 22.38
CA LEU A 480 8.98 22.68 21.86
C LEU A 480 9.05 21.18 22.16
N VAL A 481 8.66 20.76 23.36
CA VAL A 481 8.63 19.35 23.74
C VAL A 481 7.62 18.58 22.88
N CYS A 482 6.41 19.11 22.71
CA CYS A 482 5.39 18.47 21.87
C CYS A 482 5.82 18.37 20.40
N LEU A 483 6.41 19.43 19.83
CA LEU A 483 6.94 19.39 18.47
C LEU A 483 8.08 18.37 18.33
N ALA A 484 8.98 18.30 19.32
CA ALA A 484 10.05 17.31 19.35
C ALA A 484 9.52 15.88 19.38
N PHE A 485 8.51 15.60 20.21
CA PHE A 485 7.82 14.31 20.22
C PHE A 485 7.10 14.02 18.90
N GLY A 486 6.45 15.02 18.32
CA GLY A 486 5.80 14.90 17.04
C GLY A 486 6.75 14.48 15.90
N VAL A 487 7.85 15.23 15.75
CA VAL A 487 8.90 14.94 14.75
C VAL A 487 9.63 13.65 15.09
N GLY A 488 9.92 13.40 16.37
CA GLY A 488 10.55 12.18 16.85
C GLY A 488 9.73 10.93 16.55
N GLY A 489 8.42 10.98 16.72
CA GLY A 489 7.51 9.89 16.35
C GLY A 489 7.59 9.53 14.87
N VAL A 490 7.56 10.55 13.99
CA VAL A 490 7.72 10.34 12.54
C VAL A 490 9.13 9.79 12.20
N TRP A 491 10.16 10.28 12.87
CA TRP A 491 11.52 9.79 12.68
C TRP A 491 11.69 8.32 13.09
N LEU A 492 11.09 7.93 14.24
CA LEU A 492 11.08 6.54 14.71
C LEU A 492 10.37 5.62 13.70
N LEU A 493 9.22 6.03 13.18
CA LEU A 493 8.51 5.30 12.13
C LEU A 493 9.36 5.09 10.88
N ASN A 494 10.07 6.12 10.43
CA ASN A 494 10.96 6.01 9.27
C ASN A 494 12.17 5.11 9.55
N ARG A 495 12.66 5.07 10.78
CA ARG A 495 13.75 4.17 11.19
C ARG A 495 13.29 2.71 11.19
N GLU A 496 12.13 2.41 11.73
CA GLU A 496 11.51 1.08 11.67
C GLU A 496 11.39 0.60 10.20
N LYS A 497 10.87 1.44 9.32
CA LYS A 497 10.73 1.12 7.89
C LYS A 497 12.07 0.83 7.19
N LYS A 498 13.20 1.42 7.65
CA LYS A 498 14.54 1.15 7.09
C LYS A 498 15.17 -0.14 7.63
N ILE A 499 14.79 -0.59 8.82
CA ILE A 499 15.31 -1.82 9.42
C ILE A 499 14.68 -3.05 8.77
N TYR A 500 13.42 -2.92 8.31
CA TYR A 500 12.62 -4.01 7.75
C TYR A 500 12.25 -3.84 6.26
N GLY A 501 12.79 -2.87 5.56
CA GLY A 501 12.64 -2.57 4.13
C GLY A 501 13.98 -2.51 3.43
#